data_12d2d7193fcb90fdc4cd7aa97333adb7
#
_entry.id   12d2d7193fcb90fdc4cd7aa97333adb7
#
_cell.length_a   1.000
_cell.length_b   1.000
_cell.length_c   1.000
_cell.angle_alpha   90.00
_cell.angle_beta   90.00
_cell.angle_gamma   90.00
#
_symmetry.space_group_name_H-M   'P 1'
#
loop_
_entity.id
_entity.type
_entity.pdbx_description
1 polymer ?
#
loop_
_entity_poly.entity_id
_entity_poly.type
_entity_poly.pdbx_seq_one_letter_code
_entity_poly.pdbx_strand_id
1 'polypeptide(L)'
;VSQGAGSLTFRDNYTVTTSNGSTWTGAGIVVDNGVSVNWQVNGVKGDNLHKIGEGTLTVQGTGINEGGLKVGDGKVVLNQQADNKGQVQAFSSVNIASGRPTVVLTDERQVNPDTVSWGYRGGTLDVNGNSLTFHQLKAADYGAVMANNVDKRATITLDYALRADKVALNGWSESGKGTAGNLYKYNNPYTNTTDYFILKQSTYGYFPTDQSSNATWEFVGHSQGDAQKLVADRFNTAGYLFHGQLKGNLNVDNRLPEGVTGALVMDGAADISGTFTQENGRLTLQGHPVIHAYNTQSVADKLAASGDHSVLTQPTSFSQEDWENRSFTFDRLSLKNTDFGLGRNATLNTMVEATDSTITLGDSRVFIDKNDGNGTAFTLEEGTSEAVKDADRSVFNGSAVLNGKTTLDIMNATFNGDISGHTGSHVELSRRSHWNMTKSSTLDSFRSKGGTLSLVTDNWSPKTLTVNTLHASSMNIAMGVSTADNTGDRIDILNKATGGHNTLDLSSLFDQTVTLKNDLTLASAPVGTSHGYFSFASLNRGFTVYTPDTQVQEKDGRVYWQLKSHAGT
;
A
#
# COMPACT_ATOMS: atom_id res chain seq x y z
N VAL A 1 -36.15 27.78 -2.54
CA VAL A 1 -36.69 27.58 -1.19
C VAL A 1 -35.56 27.56 -0.18
N SER A 2 -35.69 28.32 0.88
CA SER A 2 -34.71 28.36 1.96
C SER A 2 -35.27 27.69 3.21
N GLN A 3 -34.50 26.77 3.78
CA GLN A 3 -34.87 26.10 5.02
C GLN A 3 -34.71 26.98 6.26
N GLY A 4 -33.84 27.97 6.18
CA GLY A 4 -33.44 28.75 7.36
C GLY A 4 -32.38 28.03 8.20
N ALA A 5 -32.21 28.43 9.46
CA ALA A 5 -31.15 27.97 10.34
C ALA A 5 -31.44 26.65 11.08
N GLY A 6 -32.69 26.17 11.08
CA GLY A 6 -33.06 24.91 11.71
C GLY A 6 -32.84 23.69 10.82
N SER A 7 -32.95 22.50 11.41
CA SER A 7 -32.95 21.25 10.66
C SER A 7 -34.37 20.74 10.41
N LEU A 8 -34.55 19.98 9.31
CA LEU A 8 -35.81 19.33 8.97
C LEU A 8 -35.71 17.85 9.30
N THR A 9 -36.63 17.34 10.16
CA THR A 9 -36.62 15.94 10.58
C THR A 9 -37.72 15.15 9.90
N PHE A 10 -37.35 14.03 9.28
CA PHE A 10 -38.27 13.07 8.66
C PHE A 10 -38.44 11.86 9.57
N ARG A 11 -39.67 11.63 10.03
CA ARG A 11 -40.07 10.51 10.89
C ARG A 11 -40.88 9.44 10.17
N ASP A 12 -41.26 9.72 8.94
CA ASP A 12 -41.98 8.82 8.04
C ASP A 12 -41.39 8.93 6.65
N ASN A 13 -41.75 7.99 5.77
CA ASN A 13 -41.29 7.99 4.39
C ASN A 13 -41.95 9.14 3.63
N TYR A 14 -41.15 9.93 2.95
CA TYR A 14 -41.59 11.06 2.13
C TYR A 14 -40.88 11.08 0.78
N THR A 15 -41.56 11.68 -0.18
CA THR A 15 -40.95 12.15 -1.42
C THR A 15 -40.98 13.68 -1.41
N VAL A 16 -39.80 14.30 -1.47
CA VAL A 16 -39.64 15.75 -1.53
C VAL A 16 -39.41 16.14 -2.99
N THR A 17 -40.37 16.86 -3.56
CA THR A 17 -40.34 17.28 -4.96
C THR A 17 -40.24 18.79 -5.07
N THR A 18 -39.92 19.25 -6.28
CA THR A 18 -39.94 20.67 -6.61
C THR A 18 -40.97 20.91 -7.73
N SER A 19 -41.65 22.05 -7.69
CA SER A 19 -42.40 22.55 -8.80
C SER A 19 -41.60 23.62 -9.56
N ASN A 20 -41.64 23.60 -10.89
CA ASN A 20 -40.98 24.59 -11.74
C ASN A 20 -39.45 24.68 -11.56
N GLY A 21 -38.79 23.60 -11.18
CA GLY A 21 -37.32 23.57 -11.05
C GLY A 21 -36.76 24.40 -9.89
N SER A 22 -37.57 24.71 -8.88
CA SER A 22 -37.08 25.42 -7.68
C SER A 22 -35.97 24.65 -6.99
N THR A 23 -35.00 25.38 -6.43
CA THR A 23 -33.88 24.83 -5.71
C THR A 23 -34.08 24.90 -4.20
N TRP A 24 -33.26 24.15 -3.47
CA TRP A 24 -33.25 24.10 -2.02
C TRP A 24 -31.96 24.73 -1.47
N THR A 25 -32.12 25.53 -0.44
CA THR A 25 -31.02 25.97 0.40
C THR A 25 -31.39 25.72 1.87
N GLY A 26 -30.44 25.28 2.67
CA GLY A 26 -30.74 25.04 4.06
C GLY A 26 -29.66 24.34 4.84
N ALA A 27 -29.83 24.33 6.16
CA ALA A 27 -28.83 23.85 7.10
C ALA A 27 -28.69 22.32 7.13
N GLY A 28 -29.79 21.56 7.02
CA GLY A 28 -29.67 20.12 7.06
C GLY A 28 -31.00 19.38 7.26
N ILE A 29 -30.88 18.06 7.13
CA ILE A 29 -32.00 17.14 7.33
C ILE A 29 -31.58 15.99 8.24
N VAL A 30 -32.56 15.51 9.01
CA VAL A 30 -32.45 14.31 9.83
C VAL A 30 -33.41 13.27 9.27
N VAL A 31 -32.92 12.10 8.91
CA VAL A 31 -33.75 10.97 8.48
C VAL A 31 -33.70 9.90 9.56
N ASP A 32 -34.82 9.66 10.24
CA ASP A 32 -34.86 8.72 11.35
C ASP A 32 -34.61 7.29 10.89
N ASN A 33 -34.15 6.46 11.80
CA ASN A 33 -33.90 5.04 11.56
C ASN A 33 -35.17 4.35 11.02
N GLY A 34 -34.98 3.55 9.96
CA GLY A 34 -36.09 2.86 9.29
C GLY A 34 -36.92 3.74 8.34
N VAL A 35 -36.60 5.02 8.24
CA VAL A 35 -37.28 5.98 7.35
C VAL A 35 -36.49 6.10 6.04
N SER A 36 -37.22 6.20 4.93
CA SER A 36 -36.69 6.45 3.59
C SER A 36 -37.30 7.72 3.01
N VAL A 37 -36.44 8.63 2.59
CA VAL A 37 -36.82 9.88 1.93
C VAL A 37 -36.27 9.89 0.50
N ASN A 38 -37.19 10.13 -0.47
CA ASN A 38 -36.79 10.36 -1.85
C ASN A 38 -36.68 11.87 -2.06
N TRP A 39 -35.47 12.33 -2.37
CA TRP A 39 -35.11 13.73 -2.47
C TRP A 39 -34.90 14.13 -3.92
N GLN A 40 -35.84 14.92 -4.47
CA GLN A 40 -35.86 15.29 -5.88
C GLN A 40 -35.60 16.79 -6.11
N VAL A 41 -34.95 17.44 -5.16
CA VAL A 41 -34.69 18.88 -5.20
C VAL A 41 -33.21 19.13 -5.31
N ASN A 42 -32.79 19.91 -6.34
CA ASN A 42 -31.40 20.32 -6.48
C ASN A 42 -31.11 21.51 -5.54
N GLY A 43 -29.87 21.55 -5.05
CA GLY A 43 -29.33 22.68 -4.31
C GLY A 43 -28.73 23.73 -5.23
N VAL A 44 -28.12 24.73 -4.63
CA VAL A 44 -27.40 25.80 -5.34
C VAL A 44 -25.91 25.73 -5.10
N LYS A 45 -25.14 26.32 -5.99
CA LYS A 45 -23.70 26.41 -5.86
C LYS A 45 -23.31 27.09 -4.54
N GLY A 46 -22.39 26.48 -3.81
CA GLY A 46 -21.90 26.98 -2.53
C GLY A 46 -22.71 26.56 -1.31
N ASP A 47 -23.87 25.94 -1.50
CA ASP A 47 -24.65 25.35 -0.41
C ASP A 47 -24.40 23.86 -0.26
N ASN A 48 -24.48 23.37 0.98
CA ASN A 48 -24.32 21.96 1.28
C ASN A 48 -25.55 21.41 1.98
N LEU A 49 -26.06 20.29 1.48
CA LEU A 49 -27.07 19.52 2.19
C LEU A 49 -26.37 18.67 3.25
N HIS A 50 -26.68 18.91 4.52
CA HIS A 50 -26.19 18.11 5.64
C HIS A 50 -27.21 17.03 5.96
N LYS A 51 -26.82 15.77 5.85
CA LYS A 51 -27.68 14.63 6.18
C LYS A 51 -27.15 13.89 7.39
N ILE A 52 -27.98 13.76 8.43
CA ILE A 52 -27.73 12.92 9.60
C ILE A 52 -28.94 12.01 9.85
N GLY A 53 -28.87 11.20 10.91
CA GLY A 53 -29.88 10.17 11.20
C GLY A 53 -29.57 8.87 10.44
N GLU A 54 -29.96 7.74 11.02
CA GLU A 54 -29.63 6.41 10.50
C GLU A 54 -30.49 5.96 9.32
N GLY A 55 -31.50 6.76 8.94
CA GLY A 55 -32.35 6.47 7.81
C GLY A 55 -31.68 6.68 6.46
N THR A 56 -32.40 6.37 5.40
CA THR A 56 -31.93 6.42 4.02
C THR A 56 -32.45 7.64 3.28
N LEU A 57 -31.56 8.39 2.66
CA LEU A 57 -31.88 9.45 1.70
C LEU A 57 -31.54 8.94 0.30
N THR A 58 -32.54 8.87 -0.57
CA THR A 58 -32.32 8.61 -2.00
C THR A 58 -32.40 9.93 -2.76
N VAL A 59 -31.29 10.33 -3.37
CA VAL A 59 -31.18 11.54 -4.18
C VAL A 59 -31.60 11.20 -5.61
N GLN A 60 -32.74 11.74 -6.06
CA GLN A 60 -33.33 11.39 -7.35
C GLN A 60 -33.94 12.63 -8.04
N GLY A 61 -33.23 13.75 -7.98
CA GLY A 61 -33.58 14.92 -8.78
C GLY A 61 -33.17 14.74 -10.25
N THR A 62 -33.18 15.81 -11.02
CA THR A 62 -32.90 15.79 -12.47
C THR A 62 -31.77 16.74 -12.81
N GLY A 63 -30.84 16.27 -13.65
CA GLY A 63 -29.78 17.08 -14.22
C GLY A 63 -28.61 17.29 -13.26
N ILE A 64 -27.99 18.45 -13.38
CA ILE A 64 -26.79 18.83 -12.62
C ILE A 64 -27.23 19.51 -11.31
N ASN A 65 -26.97 18.87 -10.20
CA ASN A 65 -27.07 19.50 -8.89
C ASN A 65 -25.73 20.18 -8.56
N GLU A 66 -25.73 21.49 -8.42
CA GLU A 66 -24.52 22.26 -8.11
C GLU A 66 -24.24 22.34 -6.61
N GLY A 67 -25.16 21.89 -5.76
CA GLY A 67 -24.98 21.81 -4.33
C GLY A 67 -24.08 20.67 -3.91
N GLY A 68 -23.49 20.77 -2.72
CA GLY A 68 -22.69 19.74 -2.10
C GLY A 68 -23.47 18.88 -1.12
N LEU A 69 -22.92 17.73 -0.74
CA LEU A 69 -23.43 16.84 0.29
C LEU A 69 -22.40 16.68 1.40
N LYS A 70 -22.86 16.82 2.64
CA LYS A 70 -22.13 16.39 3.83
C LYS A 70 -23.00 15.37 4.56
N VAL A 71 -22.52 14.13 4.63
CA VAL A 71 -23.27 13.05 5.26
C VAL A 71 -22.56 12.58 6.51
N GLY A 72 -23.29 12.53 7.63
CA GLY A 72 -22.75 12.18 8.95
C GLY A 72 -23.22 10.83 9.47
N ASP A 73 -24.40 10.36 9.06
CA ASP A 73 -24.98 9.10 9.53
C ASP A 73 -25.85 8.44 8.47
N GLY A 74 -26.08 7.14 8.64
CA GLY A 74 -27.03 6.37 7.87
C GLY A 74 -26.58 6.12 6.44
N LYS A 75 -27.51 6.25 5.50
CA LYS A 75 -27.29 5.89 4.11
C LYS A 75 -27.79 6.97 3.16
N VAL A 76 -27.01 7.23 2.13
CA VAL A 76 -27.42 8.08 1.00
C VAL A 76 -27.22 7.28 -0.28
N VAL A 77 -28.28 7.16 -1.08
CA VAL A 77 -28.22 6.55 -2.41
C VAL A 77 -28.26 7.66 -3.45
N LEU A 78 -27.22 7.75 -4.26
CA LEU A 78 -27.12 8.75 -5.32
C LEU A 78 -27.71 8.15 -6.60
N ASN A 79 -28.89 8.61 -6.97
CA ASN A 79 -29.66 8.14 -8.13
C ASN A 79 -30.25 9.31 -8.92
N GLN A 80 -29.45 10.35 -9.11
CA GLN A 80 -29.83 11.50 -9.91
C GLN A 80 -30.16 11.06 -11.34
N GLN A 81 -31.18 11.64 -11.92
CA GLN A 81 -31.65 11.32 -13.27
C GLN A 81 -31.13 12.31 -14.29
N ALA A 82 -30.91 11.85 -15.51
CA ALA A 82 -30.47 12.69 -16.61
C ALA A 82 -31.55 13.74 -16.98
N ASP A 83 -31.12 14.94 -17.30
CA ASP A 83 -31.94 15.94 -17.94
C ASP A 83 -32.15 15.67 -19.44
N ASN A 84 -32.81 16.56 -20.15
CA ASN A 84 -33.06 16.42 -21.58
C ASN A 84 -31.80 16.54 -22.44
N LYS A 85 -30.68 16.98 -21.86
CA LYS A 85 -29.35 17.03 -22.49
C LYS A 85 -28.48 15.82 -22.12
N GLY A 86 -29.02 14.89 -21.34
CA GLY A 86 -28.29 13.72 -20.84
C GLY A 86 -27.31 14.00 -19.72
N GLN A 87 -27.38 15.17 -19.08
CA GLN A 87 -26.47 15.57 -18.01
C GLN A 87 -26.94 15.03 -16.66
N VAL A 88 -25.99 14.54 -15.86
CA VAL A 88 -26.25 14.00 -14.51
C VAL A 88 -25.14 14.42 -13.56
N GLN A 89 -25.52 14.91 -12.40
CA GLN A 89 -24.65 15.07 -11.24
C GLN A 89 -25.54 15.11 -9.99
N ALA A 90 -25.36 14.16 -9.07
CA ALA A 90 -26.13 14.14 -7.83
C ALA A 90 -25.70 15.28 -6.89
N PHE A 91 -24.40 15.49 -6.74
CA PHE A 91 -23.81 16.60 -5.98
C PHE A 91 -22.48 17.04 -6.61
N SER A 92 -22.13 18.30 -6.39
CA SER A 92 -20.83 18.84 -6.81
C SER A 92 -19.67 18.34 -5.95
N SER A 93 -19.95 17.93 -4.71
CA SER A 93 -18.99 17.32 -3.80
C SER A 93 -19.72 16.45 -2.79
N VAL A 94 -19.01 15.46 -2.25
CA VAL A 94 -19.53 14.58 -1.20
C VAL A 94 -18.47 14.45 -0.11
N ASN A 95 -18.84 14.81 1.13
CA ASN A 95 -18.02 14.57 2.31
C ASN A 95 -18.67 13.52 3.20
N ILE A 96 -17.91 12.50 3.56
CA ILE A 96 -18.35 11.33 4.32
C ILE A 96 -17.60 11.33 5.65
N ALA A 97 -18.31 11.51 6.77
CA ALA A 97 -17.64 11.68 8.05
C ALA A 97 -18.52 11.33 9.25
N SER A 98 -17.92 11.30 10.43
CA SER A 98 -18.53 11.27 11.77
C SER A 98 -19.19 9.95 12.17
N GLY A 99 -20.39 9.67 11.76
CA GLY A 99 -21.16 8.47 12.16
C GLY A 99 -20.98 7.26 11.24
N ARG A 100 -19.94 7.27 10.41
CA ARG A 100 -19.63 6.20 9.45
C ARG A 100 -20.80 5.88 8.51
N PRO A 101 -21.32 6.86 7.79
CA PRO A 101 -22.39 6.66 6.83
C PRO A 101 -21.93 5.85 5.63
N THR A 102 -22.92 5.40 4.84
CA THR A 102 -22.67 4.76 3.54
C THR A 102 -23.28 5.61 2.44
N VAL A 103 -22.50 5.89 1.41
CA VAL A 103 -22.95 6.54 0.17
C VAL A 103 -22.86 5.53 -0.96
N VAL A 104 -23.96 5.29 -1.65
CA VAL A 104 -24.06 4.31 -2.74
C VAL A 104 -24.22 5.02 -4.07
N LEU A 105 -23.44 4.61 -5.06
CA LEU A 105 -23.54 5.13 -6.43
C LEU A 105 -24.42 4.20 -7.28
N THR A 106 -25.44 4.73 -7.93
CA THR A 106 -26.24 3.94 -8.88
C THR A 106 -25.59 3.88 -10.26
N ASP A 107 -24.80 4.90 -10.62
CA ASP A 107 -23.96 4.88 -11.82
C ASP A 107 -22.70 5.77 -11.61
N GLU A 108 -21.78 5.76 -12.57
CA GLU A 108 -20.51 6.47 -12.47
C GLU A 108 -20.62 8.00 -12.61
N ARG A 109 -21.76 8.52 -13.07
CA ARG A 109 -21.95 9.95 -13.34
C ARG A 109 -22.39 10.74 -12.12
N GLN A 110 -22.76 10.07 -11.03
CA GLN A 110 -23.43 10.68 -9.87
C GLN A 110 -22.59 11.76 -9.18
N VAL A 111 -21.31 11.59 -9.14
CA VAL A 111 -20.36 12.54 -8.55
C VAL A 111 -19.00 12.43 -9.23
N ASN A 112 -18.32 13.56 -9.36
CA ASN A 112 -16.91 13.53 -9.74
C ASN A 112 -16.10 12.90 -8.60
N PRO A 113 -15.41 11.77 -8.80
CA PRO A 113 -14.66 11.09 -7.75
C PRO A 113 -13.68 11.99 -6.99
N ASP A 114 -13.04 12.94 -7.67
CA ASP A 114 -12.07 13.86 -7.06
C ASP A 114 -12.71 14.84 -6.07
N THR A 115 -14.01 14.96 -6.06
CA THR A 115 -14.78 15.80 -5.11
C THR A 115 -15.32 15.01 -3.92
N VAL A 116 -15.03 13.71 -3.86
CA VAL A 116 -15.33 12.86 -2.71
C VAL A 116 -14.20 12.97 -1.69
N SER A 117 -14.56 13.20 -0.44
CA SER A 117 -13.61 13.23 0.66
C SER A 117 -14.19 12.52 1.88
N TRP A 118 -13.30 11.90 2.67
CA TRP A 118 -13.64 11.30 3.95
C TRP A 118 -13.05 12.15 5.06
N GLY A 119 -13.92 12.66 5.93
CA GLY A 119 -13.49 13.38 7.13
C GLY A 119 -13.25 12.45 8.32
N TYR A 120 -13.24 13.02 9.50
CA TYR A 120 -13.01 12.32 10.76
C TYR A 120 -13.96 11.13 10.94
N ARG A 121 -13.43 9.96 11.29
CA ARG A 121 -14.09 8.67 11.46
C ARG A 121 -14.65 8.07 10.16
N GLY A 122 -14.62 8.80 9.06
CA GLY A 122 -14.92 8.29 7.74
C GLY A 122 -16.33 7.74 7.55
N GLY A 123 -16.41 6.69 6.81
CA GLY A 123 -17.59 5.99 6.32
C GLY A 123 -17.29 5.31 5.00
N THR A 124 -18.32 4.79 4.34
CA THR A 124 -18.15 3.96 3.15
C THR A 124 -18.68 4.67 1.90
N LEU A 125 -17.85 4.73 0.86
CA LEU A 125 -18.31 4.92 -0.51
C LEU A 125 -18.49 3.53 -1.13
N ASP A 126 -19.73 3.14 -1.36
CA ASP A 126 -20.08 1.91 -2.05
C ASP A 126 -20.22 2.22 -3.54
N VAL A 127 -19.26 1.76 -4.31
CA VAL A 127 -19.23 2.03 -5.75
C VAL A 127 -20.27 1.22 -6.53
N ASN A 128 -20.85 0.18 -5.91
CA ASN A 128 -22.00 -0.56 -6.43
C ASN A 128 -21.79 -1.05 -7.88
N GLY A 129 -20.64 -1.62 -8.16
CA GLY A 129 -20.28 -2.15 -9.47
C GLY A 129 -19.83 -1.10 -10.49
N ASN A 130 -19.72 0.16 -10.09
CA ASN A 130 -19.32 1.24 -10.99
C ASN A 130 -17.81 1.48 -10.90
N SER A 131 -17.14 1.44 -12.04
CA SER A 131 -15.71 1.76 -12.12
C SER A 131 -15.51 3.26 -12.09
N LEU A 132 -14.52 3.71 -11.31
CA LEU A 132 -14.23 5.11 -11.08
C LEU A 132 -12.74 5.41 -11.29
N THR A 133 -12.44 6.65 -11.68
CA THR A 133 -11.08 7.16 -11.75
C THR A 133 -10.90 8.27 -10.72
N PHE A 134 -9.88 8.16 -9.89
CA PHE A 134 -9.48 9.16 -8.91
C PHE A 134 -8.13 9.76 -9.30
N HIS A 135 -8.05 11.08 -9.35
CA HIS A 135 -6.77 11.80 -9.44
C HIS A 135 -6.20 12.04 -8.04
N GLN A 136 -7.05 12.01 -7.02
CA GLN A 136 -6.65 12.14 -5.63
C GLN A 136 -7.65 11.44 -4.71
N LEU A 137 -7.14 10.57 -3.82
CA LEU A 137 -7.92 9.98 -2.74
C LEU A 137 -7.73 10.80 -1.47
N LYS A 138 -8.82 11.31 -0.88
CA LYS A 138 -8.79 12.22 0.27
C LYS A 138 -9.45 11.55 1.47
N ALA A 139 -8.64 11.02 2.38
CA ALA A 139 -9.11 10.34 3.57
C ALA A 139 -8.39 10.84 4.81
N ALA A 140 -9.15 11.31 5.79
CA ALA A 140 -8.59 11.83 7.03
C ALA A 140 -8.00 10.70 7.91
N ASP A 141 -8.62 9.52 7.92
CA ASP A 141 -8.20 8.44 8.79
C ASP A 141 -8.62 7.05 8.25
N TYR A 142 -8.33 6.03 9.03
CA TYR A 142 -8.63 4.62 8.78
C TYR A 142 -10.13 4.33 8.60
N GLY A 143 -11.02 5.19 9.11
CA GLY A 143 -12.47 5.02 8.96
C GLY A 143 -12.97 5.19 7.54
N ALA A 144 -12.18 5.76 6.63
CA ALA A 144 -12.52 5.87 5.22
C ALA A 144 -12.52 4.49 4.55
N VAL A 145 -13.60 4.14 3.88
CA VAL A 145 -13.74 2.86 3.18
C VAL A 145 -14.27 3.09 1.77
N MET A 146 -13.60 2.51 0.80
CA MET A 146 -14.12 2.34 -0.55
C MET A 146 -14.44 0.88 -0.76
N ALA A 147 -15.69 0.56 -1.08
CA ALA A 147 -16.16 -0.81 -1.14
C ALA A 147 -16.96 -1.10 -2.42
N ASN A 148 -16.93 -2.35 -2.82
CA ASN A 148 -17.85 -2.89 -3.81
C ASN A 148 -18.41 -4.22 -3.31
N ASN A 149 -19.70 -4.24 -2.98
CA ASN A 149 -20.35 -5.40 -2.36
C ASN A 149 -21.24 -6.18 -3.34
N VAL A 150 -21.24 -5.82 -4.62
CA VAL A 150 -22.03 -6.51 -5.64
C VAL A 150 -21.17 -7.44 -6.49
N ASP A 151 -21.81 -8.36 -7.21
CA ASP A 151 -21.10 -9.35 -8.03
C ASP A 151 -20.39 -8.74 -9.24
N LYS A 152 -20.89 -7.62 -9.75
CA LYS A 152 -20.22 -6.89 -10.82
C LYS A 152 -18.94 -6.25 -10.29
N ARG A 153 -17.80 -6.75 -10.78
CA ARG A 153 -16.48 -6.21 -10.37
C ARG A 153 -16.32 -4.78 -10.87
N ALA A 154 -15.82 -3.92 -10.00
CA ALA A 154 -15.48 -2.54 -10.34
C ALA A 154 -13.97 -2.36 -10.32
N THR A 155 -13.47 -1.52 -11.22
CA THR A 155 -12.07 -1.12 -11.25
C THR A 155 -11.94 0.32 -10.76
N ILE A 156 -11.11 0.50 -9.75
CA ILE A 156 -10.71 1.83 -9.26
C ILE A 156 -9.37 2.16 -9.92
N THR A 157 -9.40 3.15 -10.80
CA THR A 157 -8.21 3.65 -11.46
C THR A 157 -7.68 4.84 -10.70
N LEU A 158 -6.38 4.80 -10.36
CA LEU A 158 -5.66 5.91 -9.73
C LEU A 158 -4.83 6.60 -10.82
N ASP A 159 -5.09 7.88 -11.07
CA ASP A 159 -4.38 8.68 -12.06
C ASP A 159 -3.93 9.99 -11.42
N TYR A 160 -3.02 9.89 -10.45
CA TYR A 160 -2.54 11.05 -9.70
C TYR A 160 -1.29 11.70 -10.29
N ALA A 161 -0.77 11.19 -11.39
CA ALA A 161 0.36 11.82 -12.07
C ALA A 161 -0.10 13.11 -12.77
N LEU A 162 0.62 14.19 -12.53
CA LEU A 162 0.36 15.48 -13.17
C LEU A 162 1.17 15.57 -14.46
N ARG A 163 0.48 15.81 -15.57
CA ARG A 163 1.12 16.05 -16.88
C ARG A 163 1.48 17.52 -17.01
N ALA A 164 2.65 17.81 -17.55
CA ALA A 164 3.14 19.19 -17.67
C ALA A 164 2.16 20.11 -18.40
N ASP A 165 1.58 19.66 -19.50
CA ASP A 165 0.60 20.43 -20.29
C ASP A 165 -0.74 20.68 -19.58
N LYS A 166 -0.98 19.97 -18.45
CA LYS A 166 -2.17 20.14 -17.62
C LYS A 166 -1.94 21.00 -16.38
N VAL A 167 -0.72 21.47 -16.15
CA VAL A 167 -0.43 22.37 -15.05
C VAL A 167 -1.13 23.71 -15.28
N ALA A 168 -1.97 24.10 -14.32
CA ALA A 168 -2.72 25.34 -14.42
C ALA A 168 -1.79 26.56 -14.30
N LEU A 169 -2.05 27.56 -15.14
CA LEU A 169 -1.41 28.88 -15.05
C LEU A 169 -2.35 29.82 -14.31
N ASN A 170 -1.89 30.37 -13.21
CA ASN A 170 -2.64 31.33 -12.39
C ASN A 170 -2.16 32.75 -12.68
N GLY A 171 -3.07 33.71 -12.57
CA GLY A 171 -2.77 35.12 -12.58
C GLY A 171 -2.81 35.70 -11.18
N TRP A 172 -2.17 36.86 -11.02
CA TRP A 172 -2.24 37.61 -9.78
C TRP A 172 -3.68 38.08 -9.52
N SER A 173 -4.12 38.00 -8.27
CA SER A 173 -5.43 38.50 -7.85
C SER A 173 -5.32 39.33 -6.57
N GLU A 174 -6.26 40.24 -6.39
CA GLU A 174 -6.31 41.12 -5.21
C GLU A 174 -6.58 40.34 -3.91
N SER A 175 -7.12 39.13 -3.99
CA SER A 175 -7.34 38.30 -2.82
C SER A 175 -6.03 38.01 -2.07
N GLY A 176 -4.90 37.98 -2.79
CA GLY A 176 -3.59 37.65 -2.24
C GLY A 176 -3.51 36.26 -1.62
N LYS A 177 -4.40 35.35 -2.04
CA LYS A 177 -4.46 33.98 -1.53
C LYS A 177 -4.29 32.96 -2.65
N GLY A 178 -3.53 31.92 -2.37
CA GLY A 178 -3.28 30.83 -3.28
C GLY A 178 -2.77 29.60 -2.56
N THR A 179 -2.37 28.60 -3.32
CA THR A 179 -1.83 27.35 -2.80
C THR A 179 -0.34 27.26 -3.12
N ALA A 180 0.47 26.98 -2.12
CA ALA A 180 1.90 26.75 -2.31
C ALA A 180 2.13 25.65 -3.36
N GLY A 181 3.07 25.88 -4.28
CA GLY A 181 3.35 25.00 -5.40
C GLY A 181 2.64 25.36 -6.70
N ASN A 182 1.63 26.22 -6.67
CA ASN A 182 0.94 26.69 -7.86
C ASN A 182 1.82 27.58 -8.73
N LEU A 183 1.63 27.50 -10.04
CA LEU A 183 2.35 28.26 -11.05
C LEU A 183 1.59 29.52 -11.42
N TYR A 184 2.32 30.63 -11.49
CA TYR A 184 1.78 31.95 -11.85
C TYR A 184 2.53 32.53 -13.04
N LYS A 185 1.79 33.25 -13.87
CA LYS A 185 2.30 33.97 -15.04
C LYS A 185 2.26 35.48 -14.77
N TYR A 186 3.36 36.17 -15.05
CA TYR A 186 3.50 37.60 -14.95
C TYR A 186 4.02 38.20 -16.25
N ASN A 187 3.23 39.06 -16.86
CA ASN A 187 3.69 39.88 -17.99
C ASN A 187 4.40 41.10 -17.42
N ASN A 188 5.73 41.05 -17.34
CA ASN A 188 6.56 42.07 -16.71
C ASN A 188 6.67 43.29 -17.60
N PRO A 189 6.08 44.43 -17.21
CA PRO A 189 6.11 45.63 -18.05
C PRO A 189 7.48 46.36 -18.03
N TYR A 190 8.32 46.08 -17.05
CA TYR A 190 9.63 46.72 -16.90
C TYR A 190 10.70 46.07 -17.77
N THR A 191 10.61 44.77 -17.98
CA THR A 191 11.57 44.00 -18.75
C THR A 191 11.02 43.55 -20.11
N ASN A 192 9.73 43.77 -20.33
CA ASN A 192 9.00 43.29 -21.54
C ASN A 192 9.15 41.78 -21.76
N THR A 193 9.18 41.04 -20.64
CA THR A 193 9.26 39.57 -20.62
C THR A 193 8.03 38.95 -19.97
N THR A 194 7.77 37.71 -20.30
CA THR A 194 6.81 36.88 -19.55
C THR A 194 7.59 36.08 -18.51
N ASP A 195 7.29 36.33 -17.25
CA ASP A 195 7.95 35.70 -16.12
C ASP A 195 7.04 34.67 -15.47
N TYR A 196 7.61 33.55 -15.05
CA TYR A 196 6.89 32.49 -14.37
C TYR A 196 7.40 32.34 -12.94
N PHE A 197 6.44 32.21 -12.01
CA PHE A 197 6.73 32.09 -10.58
C PHE A 197 5.97 30.95 -9.97
N ILE A 198 6.57 30.25 -9.01
CA ILE A 198 5.90 29.28 -8.17
C ILE A 198 5.66 29.92 -6.80
N LEU A 199 4.43 29.84 -6.32
CA LEU A 199 4.05 30.35 -5.00
C LEU A 199 4.63 29.43 -3.91
N LYS A 200 5.28 30.03 -2.90
CA LYS A 200 5.96 29.29 -1.82
C LYS A 200 5.13 29.18 -0.55
N GLN A 201 4.05 29.96 -0.42
CA GLN A 201 3.20 30.02 0.77
C GLN A 201 1.75 30.30 0.36
N SER A 202 0.82 30.39 1.31
CA SER A 202 -0.63 30.53 1.04
C SER A 202 -1.09 31.95 0.75
N THR A 203 -0.26 32.95 1.04
CA THR A 203 -0.56 34.36 0.80
C THR A 203 0.55 35.02 0.01
N TYR A 204 0.19 36.03 -0.80
CA TYR A 204 1.16 36.67 -1.66
C TYR A 204 0.89 38.17 -1.84
N GLY A 205 1.97 38.94 -2.07
CA GLY A 205 1.94 40.28 -2.60
C GLY A 205 2.32 40.31 -4.09
N TYR A 206 2.88 41.42 -4.53
CA TYR A 206 3.29 41.61 -5.92
C TYR A 206 4.45 40.69 -6.33
N PHE A 207 4.51 40.36 -7.61
CA PHE A 207 5.65 39.66 -8.17
C PHE A 207 6.92 40.51 -8.12
N PRO A 208 8.10 39.90 -7.90
CA PRO A 208 9.38 40.58 -8.10
C PRO A 208 9.51 41.03 -9.56
N THR A 209 9.79 42.34 -9.76
CA THR A 209 9.95 42.93 -11.10
C THR A 209 11.34 42.73 -11.68
N ASP A 210 12.30 42.38 -10.85
CA ASP A 210 13.69 42.15 -11.22
C ASP A 210 14.03 40.69 -11.50
N GLN A 211 12.99 39.85 -11.68
CA GLN A 211 13.15 38.44 -12.01
C GLN A 211 13.95 37.67 -10.96
N SER A 212 13.73 38.00 -9.69
CA SER A 212 14.35 37.35 -8.53
C SER A 212 13.34 36.51 -7.77
N SER A 213 13.85 35.63 -6.91
CA SER A 213 13.07 34.88 -5.95
C SER A 213 13.10 35.57 -4.59
N ASN A 214 12.03 35.41 -3.80
CA ASN A 214 11.93 35.90 -2.44
C ASN A 214 11.26 34.87 -1.51
N ALA A 215 10.82 35.28 -0.33
CA ALA A 215 10.17 34.38 0.61
C ALA A 215 8.81 33.85 0.11
N THR A 216 8.13 34.59 -0.76
CA THR A 216 6.79 34.28 -1.28
C THR A 216 6.86 33.64 -2.66
N TRP A 217 7.74 34.10 -3.53
CA TRP A 217 7.81 33.75 -4.93
C TRP A 217 9.13 33.09 -5.30
N GLU A 218 9.06 31.98 -6.02
CA GLU A 218 10.21 31.38 -6.69
C GLU A 218 10.16 31.71 -8.19
N PHE A 219 11.16 32.43 -8.68
CA PHE A 219 11.28 32.71 -10.11
C PHE A 219 11.75 31.44 -10.84
N VAL A 220 11.02 31.04 -11.89
CA VAL A 220 11.28 29.79 -12.63
C VAL A 220 11.47 30.01 -14.13
N GLY A 221 11.85 31.23 -14.52
CA GLY A 221 12.27 31.54 -15.88
C GLY A 221 11.18 32.14 -16.76
N HIS A 222 11.42 32.09 -18.07
CA HIS A 222 10.57 32.71 -19.09
C HIS A 222 9.86 31.70 -19.99
N SER A 223 10.11 30.41 -19.82
CA SER A 223 9.50 29.36 -20.62
C SER A 223 8.32 28.74 -19.87
N GLN A 224 7.13 28.86 -20.46
CA GLN A 224 5.93 28.23 -19.93
C GLN A 224 6.09 26.71 -19.86
N GLY A 225 6.60 26.10 -20.92
CA GLY A 225 6.79 24.64 -20.95
C GLY A 225 7.75 24.13 -19.88
N ASP A 226 8.87 24.85 -19.68
CA ASP A 226 9.85 24.49 -18.65
C ASP A 226 9.29 24.68 -17.23
N ALA A 227 8.55 25.76 -17.02
CA ALA A 227 7.91 26.03 -15.74
C ALA A 227 6.83 24.99 -15.41
N GLN A 228 6.00 24.64 -16.37
CA GLN A 228 4.99 23.60 -16.20
C GLN A 228 5.63 22.23 -15.94
N LYS A 229 6.71 21.90 -16.66
CA LYS A 229 7.45 20.66 -16.45
C LYS A 229 8.05 20.60 -15.04
N LEU A 230 8.61 21.69 -14.55
CA LEU A 230 9.17 21.74 -13.19
C LEU A 230 8.10 21.48 -12.12
N VAL A 231 6.93 22.09 -12.25
CA VAL A 231 5.80 21.88 -11.33
C VAL A 231 5.34 20.43 -11.40
N ALA A 232 5.17 19.88 -12.60
CA ALA A 232 4.76 18.48 -12.78
C ALA A 232 5.78 17.51 -12.19
N ASP A 233 7.08 17.71 -12.44
CA ASP A 233 8.14 16.86 -11.90
C ASP A 233 8.16 16.87 -10.36
N ARG A 234 8.01 18.03 -9.75
CA ARG A 234 7.93 18.16 -8.29
C ARG A 234 6.72 17.44 -7.72
N PHE A 235 5.57 17.60 -8.34
CA PHE A 235 4.34 16.90 -7.93
C PHE A 235 4.50 15.38 -8.04
N ASN A 236 5.06 14.89 -9.14
CA ASN A 236 5.20 13.46 -9.42
C ASN A 236 6.27 12.79 -8.55
N THR A 237 7.17 13.54 -7.93
CA THR A 237 8.17 13.03 -7.00
C THR A 237 7.72 13.08 -5.54
N ALA A 238 6.70 13.87 -5.21
CA ALA A 238 6.25 14.06 -3.83
C ALA A 238 5.59 12.80 -3.25
N GLY A 239 4.86 12.03 -4.05
CA GLY A 239 4.14 10.86 -3.58
C GLY A 239 2.76 11.18 -2.99
N TYR A 240 2.08 10.15 -2.56
CA TYR A 240 0.70 10.22 -2.12
C TYR A 240 0.39 9.18 -1.04
N LEU A 241 -0.27 9.59 0.06
CA LEU A 241 -0.61 8.71 1.18
C LEU A 241 -2.12 8.57 1.32
N PHE A 242 -2.61 7.33 1.31
CA PHE A 242 -4.01 6.99 1.54
C PHE A 242 -4.16 6.18 2.84
N HIS A 243 -4.89 6.74 3.82
CA HIS A 243 -5.11 6.13 5.12
C HIS A 243 -6.28 5.16 5.18
N GLY A 244 -7.13 5.16 4.16
CA GLY A 244 -8.38 4.42 4.17
C GLY A 244 -8.24 2.95 3.80
N GLN A 245 -9.40 2.31 3.66
CA GLN A 245 -9.54 0.90 3.37
C GLN A 245 -10.15 0.65 2.00
N LEU A 246 -9.71 -0.42 1.34
CA LEU A 246 -10.32 -0.93 0.11
C LEU A 246 -10.95 -2.27 0.41
N LYS A 247 -12.22 -2.48 0.05
CA LYS A 247 -12.93 -3.72 0.38
C LYS A 247 -13.80 -4.25 -0.75
N GLY A 248 -13.82 -5.57 -0.88
CA GLY A 248 -14.79 -6.28 -1.70
C GLY A 248 -14.35 -6.54 -3.13
N ASN A 249 -15.30 -6.54 -4.05
CA ASN A 249 -15.09 -6.97 -5.42
C ASN A 249 -14.51 -5.85 -6.30
N LEU A 250 -13.25 -5.50 -6.02
CA LEU A 250 -12.52 -4.41 -6.67
C LEU A 250 -11.26 -4.91 -7.36
N ASN A 251 -10.96 -4.31 -8.50
CA ASN A 251 -9.61 -4.17 -9.01
C ASN A 251 -9.12 -2.75 -8.71
N VAL A 252 -7.81 -2.59 -8.55
CA VAL A 252 -7.16 -1.29 -8.49
C VAL A 252 -6.10 -1.21 -9.58
N ASP A 253 -6.18 -0.18 -10.42
CA ASP A 253 -5.19 0.10 -11.45
C ASP A 253 -4.45 1.39 -11.11
N ASN A 254 -3.13 1.28 -10.94
CA ASN A 254 -2.24 2.42 -10.77
C ASN A 254 -1.12 2.32 -11.81
N ARG A 255 -1.40 2.83 -13.00
CA ARG A 255 -0.46 2.80 -14.13
C ARG A 255 0.07 4.20 -14.34
N LEU A 256 1.27 4.45 -13.81
CA LEU A 256 1.91 5.75 -13.87
C LEU A 256 2.71 5.90 -15.17
N PRO A 257 2.87 7.13 -15.68
CA PRO A 257 3.79 7.38 -16.78
C PRO A 257 5.23 7.01 -16.39
N GLU A 258 6.02 6.64 -17.38
CA GLU A 258 7.45 6.42 -17.19
C GLU A 258 8.13 7.68 -16.64
N GLY A 259 9.05 7.50 -15.70
CA GLY A 259 9.76 8.61 -15.05
C GLY A 259 9.08 9.17 -13.80
N VAL A 260 7.86 8.78 -13.48
CA VAL A 260 7.23 9.13 -12.20
C VAL A 260 7.89 8.32 -11.07
N THR A 261 8.41 9.00 -10.06
CA THR A 261 9.14 8.38 -8.94
C THR A 261 8.43 8.51 -7.60
N GLY A 262 7.33 9.26 -7.53
CA GLY A 262 6.55 9.43 -6.31
C GLY A 262 5.90 8.13 -5.86
N ALA A 263 5.78 7.97 -4.55
CA ALA A 263 5.19 6.79 -3.95
C ALA A 263 3.68 6.92 -3.78
N LEU A 264 2.96 5.84 -4.07
CA LEU A 264 1.67 5.60 -3.46
C LEU A 264 1.92 4.84 -2.16
N VAL A 265 1.49 5.39 -1.04
CA VAL A 265 1.62 4.77 0.27
C VAL A 265 0.24 4.45 0.80
N MET A 266 0.03 3.24 1.28
CA MET A 266 -1.21 2.82 1.92
C MET A 266 -0.90 2.27 3.30
N ASP A 267 -1.56 2.82 4.32
CA ASP A 267 -1.43 2.38 5.72
C ASP A 267 -2.79 2.12 6.39
N GLY A 268 -3.84 2.04 5.60
CA GLY A 268 -5.18 1.74 6.08
C GLY A 268 -5.47 0.25 6.17
N ALA A 269 -5.72 -0.36 5.09
CA ALA A 269 -5.87 -1.80 4.88
C ALA A 269 -6.44 -2.06 3.47
N ALA A 270 -6.39 -3.31 3.03
CA ALA A 270 -7.12 -3.74 1.86
C ALA A 270 -7.56 -5.19 2.02
N ASP A 271 -8.77 -5.47 1.56
CA ASP A 271 -9.28 -6.83 1.42
C ASP A 271 -10.15 -6.87 0.17
N ILE A 272 -9.50 -7.08 -0.97
CA ILE A 272 -10.18 -7.10 -2.27
C ILE A 272 -9.99 -8.45 -2.96
N SER A 273 -11.03 -8.89 -3.66
CA SER A 273 -11.01 -10.15 -4.40
C SER A 273 -10.38 -10.04 -5.79
N GLY A 274 -10.06 -8.83 -6.23
CA GLY A 274 -9.46 -8.58 -7.53
C GLY A 274 -7.96 -8.36 -7.48
N THR A 275 -7.45 -7.80 -8.57
CA THR A 275 -6.03 -7.54 -8.80
C THR A 275 -5.70 -6.09 -8.49
N PHE A 276 -4.59 -5.87 -7.78
CA PHE A 276 -3.92 -4.58 -7.68
C PHE A 276 -2.79 -4.54 -8.70
N THR A 277 -2.88 -3.62 -9.67
CA THR A 277 -1.86 -3.44 -10.70
C THR A 277 -1.12 -2.14 -10.47
N GLN A 278 0.21 -2.22 -10.39
CA GLN A 278 1.10 -1.06 -10.34
C GLN A 278 2.08 -1.13 -11.49
N GLU A 279 2.12 -0.09 -12.31
CA GLU A 279 3.13 0.11 -13.35
C GLU A 279 3.87 1.41 -13.10
N ASN A 280 5.19 1.35 -13.08
CA ASN A 280 6.10 2.46 -12.77
C ASN A 280 5.91 2.99 -11.34
N GLY A 281 6.79 3.89 -10.94
CA GLY A 281 6.74 4.53 -9.63
C GLY A 281 7.01 3.60 -8.47
N ARG A 282 6.54 4.02 -7.31
CA ARG A 282 6.73 3.30 -6.05
C ARG A 282 5.39 3.01 -5.39
N LEU A 283 5.24 1.81 -4.87
CA LEU A 283 4.11 1.40 -4.02
C LEU A 283 4.65 0.94 -2.67
N THR A 284 4.15 1.53 -1.59
CA THR A 284 4.47 1.10 -0.23
C THR A 284 3.19 0.74 0.51
N LEU A 285 3.18 -0.45 1.10
CA LEU A 285 2.15 -0.90 2.03
C LEU A 285 2.81 -1.03 3.40
N GLN A 286 2.25 -0.40 4.41
CA GLN A 286 2.87 -0.36 5.74
C GLN A 286 1.82 -0.37 6.84
N GLY A 287 2.27 -0.66 8.08
CA GLY A 287 1.48 -0.41 9.27
C GLY A 287 1.19 1.07 9.43
N HIS A 288 0.32 1.40 10.37
CA HIS A 288 -0.05 2.79 10.64
C HIS A 288 0.72 3.33 11.84
N PRO A 289 1.54 4.38 11.68
CA PRO A 289 2.17 5.04 12.81
C PRO A 289 1.14 5.87 13.57
N VAL A 290 1.09 5.70 14.88
CA VAL A 290 0.21 6.48 15.74
C VAL A 290 0.92 7.78 16.10
N ILE A 291 0.40 8.89 15.60
CA ILE A 291 0.94 10.22 15.90
C ILE A 291 0.34 10.71 17.21
N HIS A 292 1.18 10.92 18.20
CA HIS A 292 0.77 11.48 19.48
C HIS A 292 0.83 13.02 19.48
N ALA A 293 0.10 13.64 20.38
CA ALA A 293 0.22 15.07 20.61
C ALA A 293 1.53 15.35 21.37
N TYR A 294 2.58 15.68 20.63
CA TYR A 294 3.89 15.94 21.21
C TYR A 294 4.03 17.40 21.64
N ASN A 295 4.73 17.59 22.74
CA ASN A 295 5.11 18.90 23.25
C ASN A 295 6.58 19.21 22.95
N THR A 296 6.94 20.48 23.00
CA THR A 296 8.34 20.88 22.91
C THR A 296 9.11 20.40 24.16
N GLN A 297 10.41 20.19 24.02
CA GLN A 297 11.24 19.77 25.15
C GLN A 297 11.17 20.78 26.31
N SER A 298 11.09 22.07 26.01
CA SER A 298 10.97 23.10 27.04
C SER A 298 9.68 23.00 27.86
N VAL A 299 8.57 22.65 27.23
CA VAL A 299 7.29 22.43 27.92
C VAL A 299 7.37 21.18 28.79
N ALA A 300 7.92 20.09 28.25
CA ALA A 300 8.11 18.84 28.99
C ALA A 300 8.99 19.06 30.23
N ASP A 301 10.08 19.81 30.12
CA ASP A 301 10.99 20.10 31.22
C ASP A 301 10.31 20.93 32.31
N LYS A 302 9.50 21.93 31.94
CA LYS A 302 8.73 22.73 32.91
C LYS A 302 7.73 21.89 33.69
N LEU A 303 7.01 20.99 33.02
CA LEU A 303 6.04 20.12 33.64
C LEU A 303 6.71 19.05 34.52
N ALA A 304 7.84 18.52 34.07
CA ALA A 304 8.65 17.59 34.87
C ALA A 304 9.17 18.24 36.16
N ALA A 305 9.59 19.51 36.11
CA ALA A 305 10.03 20.28 37.28
C ALA A 305 8.91 20.47 38.32
N SER A 306 7.64 20.44 37.90
CA SER A 306 6.46 20.49 38.77
C SER A 306 5.88 19.10 39.09
N GLY A 307 6.57 18.03 38.73
CA GLY A 307 6.19 16.64 39.06
C GLY A 307 5.38 15.90 38.00
N ASP A 308 5.07 16.52 36.86
CA ASP A 308 4.38 15.87 35.74
C ASP A 308 5.38 15.36 34.70
N HIS A 309 5.60 14.05 34.69
CA HIS A 309 6.49 13.36 33.74
C HIS A 309 5.73 12.66 32.60
N SER A 310 4.42 12.89 32.47
CA SER A 310 3.57 12.23 31.46
C SER A 310 3.61 12.88 30.08
N VAL A 311 4.26 14.01 29.95
CA VAL A 311 4.28 14.81 28.71
C VAL A 311 5.20 14.16 27.68
N LEU A 312 4.64 13.84 26.54
CA LEU A 312 5.36 13.24 25.42
C LEU A 312 6.07 14.30 24.59
N THR A 313 7.33 14.05 24.27
CA THR A 313 8.09 14.78 23.27
C THR A 313 8.22 13.95 22.00
N GLN A 314 8.36 14.62 20.86
CA GLN A 314 8.49 13.90 19.59
C GLN A 314 9.70 12.96 19.61
N PRO A 315 9.53 11.69 19.21
CA PRO A 315 10.65 10.75 19.11
C PRO A 315 11.69 11.20 18.11
N THR A 316 12.92 10.78 18.32
CA THR A 316 14.04 11.10 17.42
C THR A 316 14.08 10.22 16.18
N SER A 317 13.37 9.08 16.19
CA SER A 317 13.28 8.19 15.05
C SER A 317 11.89 7.55 14.97
N PHE A 318 11.49 7.10 13.78
CA PHE A 318 10.21 6.44 13.59
C PHE A 318 10.09 5.12 14.38
N SER A 319 11.20 4.48 14.72
CA SER A 319 11.19 3.24 15.52
C SER A 319 10.66 3.43 16.94
N GLN A 320 10.60 4.66 17.42
CA GLN A 320 10.06 5.03 18.73
C GLN A 320 8.57 5.35 18.70
N GLU A 321 7.98 5.48 17.50
CA GLU A 321 6.55 5.66 17.37
C GLU A 321 5.81 4.36 17.71
N ASP A 322 4.57 4.49 18.18
CA ASP A 322 3.66 3.36 18.28
C ASP A 322 3.09 3.06 16.89
N TRP A 323 2.97 1.77 16.58
CA TRP A 323 2.50 1.33 15.27
C TRP A 323 1.32 0.37 15.42
N GLU A 324 0.32 0.56 14.58
CA GLU A 324 -0.79 -0.39 14.43
C GLU A 324 -0.53 -1.32 13.25
N ASN A 325 -0.87 -2.59 13.44
CA ASN A 325 -0.75 -3.59 12.38
C ASN A 325 -1.81 -3.34 11.29
N ARG A 326 -1.40 -3.49 10.03
CA ARG A 326 -2.30 -3.44 8.87
C ARG A 326 -2.15 -4.69 8.02
N SER A 327 -3.26 -5.12 7.46
CA SER A 327 -3.32 -6.28 6.57
C SER A 327 -3.81 -5.86 5.19
N PHE A 328 -3.13 -6.38 4.16
CA PHE A 328 -3.45 -6.11 2.77
C PHE A 328 -3.63 -7.45 2.05
N THR A 329 -4.83 -7.67 1.53
CA THR A 329 -5.18 -8.90 0.82
C THR A 329 -5.65 -8.58 -0.60
N PHE A 330 -4.94 -9.14 -1.57
CA PHE A 330 -5.31 -9.07 -2.98
C PHE A 330 -5.32 -10.49 -3.55
N ASP A 331 -6.21 -10.77 -4.48
CA ASP A 331 -6.09 -12.03 -5.25
C ASP A 331 -4.75 -12.07 -5.98
N ARG A 332 -4.37 -10.96 -6.59
CA ARG A 332 -3.10 -10.80 -7.29
C ARG A 332 -2.55 -9.39 -7.10
N LEU A 333 -1.24 -9.29 -6.93
CA LEU A 333 -0.49 -8.03 -7.01
C LEU A 333 0.41 -8.09 -8.24
N SER A 334 0.09 -7.30 -9.26
CA SER A 334 0.84 -7.24 -10.51
C SER A 334 1.72 -6.00 -10.53
N LEU A 335 3.03 -6.20 -10.59
CA LEU A 335 4.04 -5.14 -10.56
C LEU A 335 4.84 -5.13 -11.86
N LYS A 336 5.00 -3.96 -12.47
CA LYS A 336 5.83 -3.77 -13.63
C LYS A 336 6.66 -2.50 -13.46
N ASN A 337 7.98 -2.62 -13.59
CA ASN A 337 8.92 -1.50 -13.45
C ASN A 337 8.61 -0.67 -12.19
N THR A 338 8.39 -1.35 -11.08
CA THR A 338 7.92 -0.76 -9.81
C THR A 338 8.90 -1.04 -8.69
N ASP A 339 9.11 -0.03 -7.84
CA ASP A 339 9.74 -0.18 -6.53
C ASP A 339 8.65 -0.43 -5.50
N PHE A 340 8.51 -1.68 -5.06
CA PHE A 340 7.50 -2.08 -4.08
C PHE A 340 8.15 -2.30 -2.71
N GLY A 341 7.56 -1.74 -1.67
CA GLY A 341 7.98 -1.94 -0.30
C GLY A 341 6.84 -2.41 0.59
N LEU A 342 7.09 -3.45 1.38
CA LEU A 342 6.24 -3.84 2.50
C LEU A 342 6.93 -3.37 3.78
N GLY A 343 6.37 -2.35 4.42
CA GLY A 343 6.94 -1.75 5.63
C GLY A 343 6.58 -2.50 6.89
N ARG A 344 7.08 -2.02 8.01
CA ARG A 344 6.85 -2.61 9.32
C ARG A 344 5.36 -2.69 9.66
N ASN A 345 5.00 -3.66 10.49
CA ASN A 345 3.63 -3.87 10.98
C ASN A 345 2.61 -4.12 9.85
N ALA A 346 3.07 -4.60 8.71
CA ALA A 346 2.20 -4.92 7.58
C ALA A 346 2.25 -6.40 7.23
N THR A 347 1.08 -6.96 6.97
CA THR A 347 0.91 -8.31 6.43
C THR A 347 0.35 -8.20 5.03
N LEU A 348 0.97 -8.87 4.07
CA LEU A 348 0.52 -8.93 2.68
C LEU A 348 0.14 -10.36 2.34
N ASN A 349 -1.11 -10.56 1.93
CA ASN A 349 -1.64 -11.85 1.50
C ASN A 349 -1.98 -11.75 0.02
N THR A 350 -1.17 -12.37 -0.84
CA THR A 350 -1.38 -12.27 -2.28
C THR A 350 -0.51 -13.26 -3.06
N MET A 351 -0.81 -13.40 -4.33
CA MET A 351 0.14 -13.87 -5.33
C MET A 351 0.73 -12.65 -6.03
N VAL A 352 2.02 -12.39 -5.83
CA VAL A 352 2.70 -11.30 -6.53
C VAL A 352 3.32 -11.83 -7.83
N GLU A 353 3.06 -11.11 -8.92
CA GLU A 353 3.75 -11.32 -10.19
C GLU A 353 4.43 -10.02 -10.57
N ALA A 354 5.75 -10.04 -10.60
CA ALA A 354 6.57 -8.85 -10.78
C ALA A 354 7.48 -9.00 -12.00
N THR A 355 7.57 -7.94 -12.78
CA THR A 355 8.45 -7.86 -13.95
C THR A 355 9.30 -6.60 -13.83
N ASP A 356 10.61 -6.74 -13.98
CA ASP A 356 11.56 -5.62 -13.95
C ASP A 356 11.35 -4.70 -12.74
N SER A 357 11.10 -5.30 -11.58
CA SER A 357 10.71 -4.61 -10.36
C SER A 357 11.62 -4.96 -9.19
N THR A 358 11.59 -4.13 -8.17
CA THR A 358 12.24 -4.40 -6.89
C THR A 358 11.17 -4.57 -5.82
N ILE A 359 11.21 -5.68 -5.09
CA ILE A 359 10.32 -5.97 -3.98
C ILE A 359 11.15 -6.02 -2.71
N THR A 360 10.85 -5.16 -1.74
CA THR A 360 11.53 -5.16 -0.43
C THR A 360 10.51 -5.51 0.65
N LEU A 361 10.73 -6.63 1.32
CA LEU A 361 9.90 -7.07 2.44
C LEU A 361 10.60 -6.73 3.76
N GLY A 362 9.90 -6.02 4.63
CA GLY A 362 10.51 -5.42 5.81
C GLY A 362 11.31 -4.18 5.43
N ASP A 363 10.77 -3.36 4.55
CA ASP A 363 11.39 -2.13 4.09
C ASP A 363 11.60 -1.18 5.26
N SER A 364 12.85 -0.73 5.45
CA SER A 364 13.20 0.23 6.49
C SER A 364 12.72 1.65 6.19
N ARG A 365 12.38 1.92 4.94
CA ARG A 365 11.83 3.20 4.51
C ARG A 365 10.34 3.18 4.78
N VAL A 366 9.87 4.06 5.65
CA VAL A 366 8.45 4.22 5.98
C VAL A 366 8.04 5.67 5.87
N PHE A 367 6.76 5.89 5.65
CA PHE A 367 6.20 7.22 5.49
C PHE A 367 5.34 7.56 6.70
N ILE A 368 5.51 8.78 7.21
CA ILE A 368 4.74 9.29 8.36
C ILE A 368 4.08 10.59 7.93
N ASP A 369 2.75 10.61 8.03
CA ASP A 369 1.97 11.83 7.82
C ASP A 369 1.91 12.61 9.15
N LYS A 370 2.77 13.60 9.29
CA LYS A 370 2.81 14.47 10.48
C LYS A 370 1.68 15.50 10.52
N ASN A 371 0.96 15.67 9.42
CA ASN A 371 -0.18 16.59 9.32
C ASN A 371 -1.53 15.88 9.51
N ASP A 372 -1.51 14.63 9.88
CA ASP A 372 -2.65 13.81 10.27
C ASP A 372 -3.86 13.92 9.32
N GLY A 373 -3.74 13.25 8.18
CA GLY A 373 -4.88 13.04 7.28
C GLY A 373 -5.07 14.06 6.17
N ASN A 374 -4.22 15.06 6.03
CA ASN A 374 -4.31 16.00 4.91
C ASN A 374 -3.78 15.46 3.57
N GLY A 375 -3.33 14.21 3.53
CA GLY A 375 -3.14 13.40 2.33
C GLY A 375 -1.98 13.75 1.40
N THR A 376 -1.46 14.97 1.45
CA THR A 376 -0.46 15.45 0.49
C THR A 376 0.89 15.81 1.10
N ALA A 377 0.96 15.93 2.42
CA ALA A 377 2.20 16.26 3.11
C ALA A 377 2.57 15.12 4.05
N PHE A 378 3.52 14.33 3.64
CA PHE A 378 4.10 13.31 4.49
C PHE A 378 5.62 13.36 4.43
N THR A 379 6.25 12.84 5.47
CA THR A 379 7.69 12.78 5.57
C THR A 379 8.12 11.34 5.40
N LEU A 380 9.06 11.11 4.48
CA LEU A 380 9.77 9.84 4.40
C LEU A 380 10.77 9.79 5.55
N GLU A 381 10.62 8.81 6.43
CA GLU A 381 11.63 8.52 7.45
C GLU A 381 12.25 7.16 7.17
N GLU A 382 13.58 7.11 7.25
CA GLU A 382 14.34 5.88 7.11
C GLU A 382 14.81 5.43 8.49
N GLY A 383 14.59 4.16 8.77
CA GLY A 383 15.11 3.52 9.97
C GLY A 383 16.02 2.36 9.60
N THR A 384 16.64 1.77 10.60
CA THR A 384 17.39 0.53 10.42
C THR A 384 16.51 -0.66 10.74
N SER A 385 16.71 -1.77 10.05
CA SER A 385 15.99 -3.01 10.34
C SER A 385 16.22 -3.49 11.78
N GLU A 386 17.34 -3.12 12.38
CA GLU A 386 17.69 -3.45 13.77
C GLU A 386 16.83 -2.73 14.82
N ALA A 387 16.25 -1.61 14.44
CA ALA A 387 15.33 -0.88 15.32
C ALA A 387 13.94 -1.52 15.41
N VAL A 388 13.61 -2.44 14.50
CA VAL A 388 12.31 -3.11 14.43
C VAL A 388 12.35 -4.38 15.26
N LYS A 389 11.46 -4.50 16.23
CA LYS A 389 11.30 -5.72 17.04
C LYS A 389 10.76 -6.87 16.20
N ASP A 390 11.02 -8.12 16.64
CA ASP A 390 10.54 -9.30 15.92
C ASP A 390 9.01 -9.32 15.72
N ALA A 391 8.25 -8.82 16.69
CA ALA A 391 6.79 -8.70 16.59
C ALA A 391 6.32 -7.68 15.55
N ASP A 392 7.19 -6.75 15.18
CA ASP A 392 6.88 -5.67 14.22
C ASP A 392 7.31 -6.01 12.80
N ARG A 393 7.79 -7.22 12.56
CA ARG A 393 8.21 -7.65 11.23
C ARG A 393 7.07 -7.64 10.25
N SER A 394 7.42 -7.38 9.01
CA SER A 394 6.52 -7.57 7.88
C SER A 394 6.31 -9.06 7.62
N VAL A 395 5.10 -9.43 7.22
CA VAL A 395 4.76 -10.82 6.89
C VAL A 395 4.17 -10.87 5.48
N PHE A 396 4.71 -11.75 4.66
CA PHE A 396 4.15 -12.07 3.35
C PHE A 396 3.62 -13.50 3.35
N ASN A 397 2.37 -13.68 2.93
CA ASN A 397 1.74 -14.98 2.76
C ASN A 397 1.27 -15.13 1.32
N GLY A 398 1.77 -16.14 0.62
CA GLY A 398 1.33 -16.43 -0.75
C GLY A 398 2.45 -16.89 -1.65
N SER A 399 2.39 -16.48 -2.91
CA SER A 399 3.36 -16.88 -3.94
C SER A 399 3.99 -15.67 -4.58
N ALA A 400 5.22 -15.81 -5.04
CA ALA A 400 5.91 -14.80 -5.82
C ALA A 400 6.41 -15.36 -7.15
N VAL A 401 6.06 -14.70 -8.24
CA VAL A 401 6.57 -14.97 -9.58
C VAL A 401 7.43 -13.79 -10.00
N LEU A 402 8.70 -14.04 -10.25
CA LEU A 402 9.69 -13.02 -10.55
C LEU A 402 10.15 -13.14 -12.00
N ASN A 403 9.88 -12.12 -12.80
CA ASN A 403 10.20 -12.09 -14.23
C ASN A 403 11.20 -10.97 -14.54
N GLY A 404 12.03 -11.20 -15.54
CA GLY A 404 13.02 -10.21 -15.98
C GLY A 404 14.00 -9.84 -14.88
N LYS A 405 14.41 -8.59 -14.84
CA LYS A 405 15.35 -8.06 -13.82
C LYS A 405 14.60 -7.67 -12.55
N THR A 406 13.99 -8.65 -11.91
CA THR A 406 13.26 -8.47 -10.66
C THR A 406 14.10 -8.94 -9.49
N THR A 407 14.18 -8.12 -8.45
CA THR A 407 14.83 -8.46 -7.19
C THR A 407 13.77 -8.58 -6.09
N LEU A 408 13.79 -9.70 -5.37
CA LEU A 408 13.05 -9.87 -4.12
C LEU A 408 14.04 -9.85 -2.97
N ASP A 409 13.96 -8.81 -2.16
CA ASP A 409 14.79 -8.62 -0.97
C ASP A 409 13.95 -8.87 0.29
N ILE A 410 14.20 -10.00 0.96
CA ILE A 410 13.58 -10.33 2.23
C ILE A 410 14.50 -9.80 3.32
N MET A 411 14.32 -8.53 3.65
CA MET A 411 15.25 -7.75 4.47
C MET A 411 15.01 -7.92 5.98
N ASN A 412 13.76 -7.77 6.41
CA ASN A 412 13.37 -7.95 7.81
C ASN A 412 11.92 -8.43 7.86
N ALA A 413 11.70 -9.65 7.43
CA ALA A 413 10.36 -10.16 7.20
C ALA A 413 10.31 -11.69 7.33
N THR A 414 9.09 -12.19 7.47
CA THR A 414 8.76 -13.59 7.29
C THR A 414 8.04 -13.76 5.96
N PHE A 415 8.59 -14.60 5.09
CA PHE A 415 7.97 -14.98 3.82
C PHE A 415 7.43 -16.42 3.95
N ASN A 416 6.10 -16.56 3.92
CA ASN A 416 5.44 -17.86 3.95
C ASN A 416 4.87 -18.17 2.57
N GLY A 417 5.57 -19.00 1.81
CA GLY A 417 5.12 -19.30 0.47
C GLY A 417 6.19 -19.86 -0.44
N ASP A 418 5.87 -19.90 -1.73
CA ASP A 418 6.74 -20.36 -2.79
C ASP A 418 7.21 -19.21 -3.68
N ILE A 419 8.34 -19.42 -4.32
CA ILE A 419 8.92 -18.46 -5.25
C ILE A 419 9.23 -19.16 -6.56
N SER A 420 8.76 -18.57 -7.66
CA SER A 420 9.13 -18.94 -9.02
C SER A 420 9.97 -17.81 -9.63
N GLY A 421 11.27 -17.93 -9.53
CA GLY A 421 12.22 -16.94 -10.05
C GLY A 421 12.71 -17.35 -11.44
N HIS A 422 12.33 -16.58 -12.45
CA HIS A 422 12.75 -16.79 -13.82
C HIS A 422 14.11 -16.18 -14.10
N THR A 423 14.69 -16.49 -15.25
CA THR A 423 16.01 -16.00 -15.66
C THR A 423 16.11 -14.48 -15.57
N GLY A 424 17.15 -14.01 -14.91
CA GLY A 424 17.42 -12.60 -14.65
C GLY A 424 16.97 -12.12 -13.28
N SER A 425 16.14 -12.89 -12.58
CA SER A 425 15.66 -12.53 -11.24
C SER A 425 16.67 -12.88 -10.15
N HIS A 426 16.53 -12.18 -9.01
CA HIS A 426 17.40 -12.33 -7.87
C HIS A 426 16.62 -12.30 -6.57
N VAL A 427 16.96 -13.18 -5.63
CA VAL A 427 16.37 -13.22 -4.29
C VAL A 427 17.49 -13.06 -3.25
N GLU A 428 17.26 -12.17 -2.29
CA GLU A 428 18.10 -12.04 -1.11
C GLU A 428 17.33 -12.39 0.16
N LEU A 429 17.96 -13.15 1.04
CA LEU A 429 17.41 -13.51 2.35
C LEU A 429 18.38 -13.03 3.43
N SER A 430 18.00 -12.01 4.18
CA SER A 430 18.86 -11.44 5.21
C SER A 430 18.93 -12.31 6.46
N ARG A 431 19.89 -12.03 7.32
CA ARG A 431 20.07 -12.71 8.61
C ARG A 431 18.84 -12.59 9.52
N ARG A 432 18.07 -11.51 9.43
CA ARG A 432 16.90 -11.25 10.27
C ARG A 432 15.61 -11.79 9.68
N SER A 433 15.67 -12.44 8.55
CA SER A 433 14.51 -12.89 7.81
C SER A 433 14.37 -14.40 7.81
N HIS A 434 13.12 -14.83 7.66
CA HIS A 434 12.73 -16.24 7.57
C HIS A 434 11.94 -16.46 6.29
N TRP A 435 12.35 -17.44 5.51
CA TRP A 435 11.56 -17.96 4.41
C TRP A 435 11.06 -19.35 4.79
N ASN A 436 9.76 -19.47 4.98
CA ASN A 436 9.06 -20.74 5.17
C ASN A 436 8.52 -21.18 3.81
N MET A 437 9.21 -22.10 3.18
CA MET A 437 8.89 -22.57 1.82
C MET A 437 7.77 -23.59 1.88
N THR A 438 6.57 -23.19 1.46
CA THR A 438 5.35 -24.00 1.58
C THR A 438 5.15 -24.95 0.39
N LYS A 439 5.82 -24.68 -0.73
CA LYS A 439 5.80 -25.50 -1.95
C LYS A 439 7.17 -25.47 -2.61
N SER A 440 7.45 -26.43 -3.47
CA SER A 440 8.67 -26.45 -4.27
C SER A 440 8.85 -25.14 -5.01
N SER A 441 10.08 -24.65 -5.04
CA SER A 441 10.42 -23.34 -5.57
C SER A 441 11.63 -23.43 -6.48
N THR A 442 11.73 -22.50 -7.41
CA THR A 442 12.84 -22.38 -8.35
C THR A 442 13.35 -20.96 -8.35
N LEU A 443 14.65 -20.79 -8.18
CA LEU A 443 15.32 -19.48 -8.19
C LEU A 443 16.43 -19.45 -9.23
N ASP A 444 16.63 -18.31 -9.86
CA ASP A 444 17.77 -18.08 -10.76
C ASP A 444 19.01 -17.70 -9.96
N SER A 445 18.98 -16.59 -9.27
CA SER A 445 20.05 -16.13 -8.38
C SER A 445 19.53 -16.00 -6.96
N PHE A 446 20.21 -16.64 -6.01
CA PHE A 446 19.83 -16.58 -4.60
C PHE A 446 21.03 -16.28 -3.74
N ARG A 447 20.89 -15.26 -2.90
CA ARG A 447 21.93 -14.87 -1.95
C ARG A 447 21.38 -14.85 -0.54
N SER A 448 22.14 -15.41 0.41
CA SER A 448 21.84 -15.30 1.82
C SER A 448 23.12 -15.24 2.65
N LYS A 449 23.14 -14.34 3.62
CA LYS A 449 24.17 -14.28 4.65
C LYS A 449 23.49 -14.40 6.01
N GLY A 450 23.52 -15.62 6.56
CA GLY A 450 22.95 -15.90 7.87
C GLY A 450 21.42 -15.98 7.93
N GLY A 451 20.73 -16.01 6.79
CA GLY A 451 19.27 -16.13 6.76
C GLY A 451 18.78 -17.53 7.15
N THR A 452 17.49 -17.64 7.45
CA THR A 452 16.83 -18.90 7.80
C THR A 452 15.84 -19.28 6.72
N LEU A 453 16.04 -20.47 6.13
CA LEU A 453 15.10 -21.10 5.21
C LEU A 453 14.56 -22.37 5.87
N SER A 454 13.24 -22.50 5.97
CA SER A 454 12.59 -23.70 6.46
C SER A 454 11.76 -24.37 5.38
N LEU A 455 12.04 -25.64 5.07
CA LEU A 455 11.19 -26.47 4.22
C LEU A 455 10.18 -27.26 5.06
N VAL A 456 10.31 -27.20 6.38
CA VAL A 456 9.36 -27.83 7.31
C VAL A 456 8.28 -26.80 7.67
N THR A 457 7.12 -27.02 7.08
CA THR A 457 5.92 -26.18 7.29
C THR A 457 4.76 -27.06 7.73
N ASP A 458 3.64 -26.45 8.08
CA ASP A 458 2.43 -27.20 8.47
C ASP A 458 2.01 -28.16 7.34
N ASN A 459 1.52 -29.36 7.73
CA ASN A 459 1.16 -30.43 6.80
C ASN A 459 2.33 -30.79 5.87
N TRP A 460 3.48 -31.05 6.47
CA TRP A 460 4.71 -31.28 5.72
C TRP A 460 4.58 -32.38 4.67
N SER A 461 5.08 -32.12 3.49
CA SER A 461 5.41 -33.08 2.44
C SER A 461 6.77 -32.68 1.85
N PRO A 462 7.50 -33.65 1.27
CA PRO A 462 8.81 -33.36 0.67
C PRO A 462 8.70 -32.28 -0.41
N LYS A 463 9.63 -31.33 -0.37
CA LYS A 463 9.72 -30.22 -1.31
C LYS A 463 11.14 -30.06 -1.81
N THR A 464 11.29 -29.51 -3.00
CA THR A 464 12.59 -29.21 -3.58
C THR A 464 12.72 -27.72 -3.86
N LEU A 465 13.83 -27.14 -3.39
CA LEU A 465 14.31 -25.86 -3.84
C LEU A 465 15.38 -26.07 -4.90
N THR A 466 15.13 -25.60 -6.11
CA THR A 466 16.09 -25.60 -7.20
C THR A 466 16.64 -24.20 -7.42
N VAL A 467 17.95 -24.05 -7.37
CA VAL A 467 18.63 -22.77 -7.52
C VAL A 467 19.67 -22.86 -8.61
N ASN A 468 19.64 -21.96 -9.57
CA ASN A 468 20.67 -21.92 -10.61
C ASN A 468 22.02 -21.49 -10.03
N THR A 469 22.09 -20.34 -9.37
CA THR A 469 23.29 -19.83 -8.71
C THR A 469 22.98 -19.46 -7.26
N LEU A 470 23.65 -20.12 -6.32
CA LEU A 470 23.50 -19.86 -4.89
C LEU A 470 24.78 -19.22 -4.35
N HIS A 471 24.61 -18.08 -3.67
CA HIS A 471 25.67 -17.48 -2.87
C HIS A 471 25.19 -17.42 -1.41
N ALA A 472 25.55 -18.43 -0.62
CA ALA A 472 25.09 -18.58 0.74
C ALA A 472 26.23 -18.76 1.72
N SER A 473 26.21 -17.95 2.78
CA SER A 473 27.15 -18.06 3.90
C SER A 473 26.38 -18.11 5.20
N SER A 474 26.66 -19.12 6.02
CA SER A 474 26.04 -19.29 7.35
C SER A 474 24.50 -19.30 7.32
N MET A 475 23.94 -19.80 6.22
CA MET A 475 22.48 -19.96 6.09
C MET A 475 22.05 -21.22 6.85
N ASN A 476 20.97 -21.12 7.60
CA ASN A 476 20.35 -22.24 8.27
C ASN A 476 19.17 -22.75 7.47
N ILE A 477 19.18 -24.04 7.11
CA ILE A 477 18.14 -24.67 6.29
C ILE A 477 17.53 -25.81 7.09
N ALA A 478 16.29 -25.62 7.53
CA ALA A 478 15.53 -26.67 8.20
C ALA A 478 14.89 -27.58 7.17
N MET A 479 15.15 -28.87 7.27
CA MET A 479 14.69 -29.88 6.32
C MET A 479 13.97 -31.02 7.06
N GLY A 480 12.89 -31.51 6.49
CA GLY A 480 12.16 -32.67 6.96
C GLY A 480 12.57 -33.92 6.23
N VAL A 481 12.52 -35.05 6.93
CA VAL A 481 12.81 -36.39 6.39
C VAL A 481 11.76 -37.36 6.90
N SER A 482 11.21 -38.19 6.01
CA SER A 482 10.41 -39.35 6.34
C SER A 482 11.21 -40.61 6.07
N THR A 483 11.62 -41.31 7.12
CA THR A 483 12.39 -42.56 6.99
C THR A 483 11.54 -43.69 6.42
N ALA A 484 10.27 -43.74 6.77
CA ALA A 484 9.34 -44.75 6.25
C ALA A 484 9.15 -44.66 4.74
N ASP A 485 9.00 -43.45 4.21
CA ASP A 485 8.78 -43.23 2.78
C ASP A 485 10.09 -43.06 1.99
N ASN A 486 11.23 -43.02 2.67
CA ASN A 486 12.54 -42.77 2.09
C ASN A 486 12.55 -41.47 1.29
N THR A 487 11.92 -40.44 1.84
CA THR A 487 11.78 -39.12 1.21
C THR A 487 12.23 -38.02 2.15
N GLY A 488 12.61 -36.90 1.59
CA GLY A 488 13.00 -35.73 2.34
C GLY A 488 12.98 -34.47 1.50
N ASP A 489 13.07 -33.36 2.18
CA ASP A 489 13.27 -32.09 1.52
C ASP A 489 14.62 -32.08 0.81
N ARG A 490 14.74 -31.25 -0.22
CA ARG A 490 15.94 -31.23 -1.06
C ARG A 490 16.24 -29.82 -1.55
N ILE A 491 17.53 -29.49 -1.63
CA ILE A 491 18.03 -28.28 -2.29
C ILE A 491 19.02 -28.70 -3.38
N ASP A 492 18.76 -28.32 -4.64
CA ASP A 492 19.62 -28.58 -5.78
C ASP A 492 20.16 -27.27 -6.34
N ILE A 493 21.50 -27.16 -6.39
CA ILE A 493 22.21 -26.05 -6.99
C ILE A 493 22.71 -26.49 -8.35
N LEU A 494 22.26 -25.85 -9.42
CA LEU A 494 22.48 -26.34 -10.78
C LEU A 494 23.81 -25.89 -11.36
N ASN A 495 24.14 -24.59 -11.24
CA ASN A 495 25.24 -24.00 -11.98
C ASN A 495 26.42 -23.61 -11.10
N LYS A 496 26.22 -22.91 -9.99
CA LYS A 496 27.29 -22.41 -9.15
C LYS A 496 26.86 -22.28 -7.70
N ALA A 497 27.73 -22.72 -6.79
CA ALA A 497 27.58 -22.53 -5.35
C ALA A 497 28.81 -21.80 -4.81
N THR A 498 28.62 -20.68 -4.13
CA THR A 498 29.68 -19.89 -3.51
C THR A 498 29.31 -19.56 -2.06
N GLY A 499 30.31 -19.18 -1.26
CA GLY A 499 30.17 -18.99 0.17
C GLY A 499 30.55 -20.25 0.95
N GLY A 500 29.79 -20.58 1.98
CA GLY A 500 30.03 -21.78 2.79
C GLY A 500 29.49 -21.71 4.20
N HIS A 501 29.77 -22.74 4.99
CA HIS A 501 29.32 -22.86 6.38
C HIS A 501 27.79 -22.85 6.53
N ASN A 502 27.08 -23.42 5.57
CA ASN A 502 25.63 -23.53 5.60
C ASN A 502 25.24 -24.81 6.35
N THR A 503 24.13 -24.76 7.07
CA THR A 503 23.67 -25.86 7.92
C THR A 503 22.39 -26.46 7.35
N LEU A 504 22.37 -27.79 7.23
CA LEU A 504 21.15 -28.58 6.99
C LEU A 504 20.67 -29.07 8.36
N ASP A 505 19.61 -28.45 8.87
CA ASP A 505 19.06 -28.74 10.19
C ASP A 505 17.95 -29.79 10.09
N LEU A 506 18.21 -30.98 10.64
CA LEU A 506 17.34 -32.15 10.61
C LEU A 506 16.62 -32.35 11.95
N SER A 507 16.27 -31.28 12.65
CA SER A 507 15.54 -31.36 13.92
C SER A 507 14.10 -31.87 13.77
N SER A 508 13.53 -31.82 12.55
CA SER A 508 12.18 -32.30 12.25
C SER A 508 12.23 -33.57 11.45
N LEU A 509 11.84 -34.67 12.07
CA LEU A 509 11.75 -35.97 11.45
C LEU A 509 10.33 -36.51 11.50
N PHE A 510 10.02 -37.28 10.49
CA PHE A 510 8.74 -37.95 10.33
C PHE A 510 8.96 -39.46 10.19
N ASP A 511 8.07 -40.25 10.79
CA ASP A 511 8.10 -41.72 10.71
C ASP A 511 9.46 -42.35 11.09
N GLN A 512 9.99 -41.97 12.26
CA GLN A 512 11.34 -42.33 12.70
C GLN A 512 11.55 -43.81 13.08
N THR A 513 10.50 -44.61 12.99
CA THR A 513 10.51 -46.01 13.47
C THR A 513 11.15 -46.99 12.51
N VAL A 514 11.47 -46.56 11.29
CA VAL A 514 12.08 -47.39 10.24
C VAL A 514 13.38 -46.78 9.74
N THR A 515 14.32 -47.66 9.36
CA THR A 515 15.60 -47.24 8.77
C THR A 515 15.42 -46.93 7.29
N LEU A 516 16.29 -46.06 6.76
CA LEU A 516 16.32 -45.77 5.33
C LEU A 516 16.71 -47.00 4.51
N LYS A 517 15.94 -47.30 3.48
CA LYS A 517 16.20 -48.39 2.55
C LYS A 517 17.25 -48.02 1.50
N ASN A 518 17.26 -46.79 1.08
CA ASN A 518 18.18 -46.25 0.09
C ASN A 518 18.82 -44.95 0.61
N ASP A 519 19.98 -44.63 0.10
CA ASP A 519 20.61 -43.35 0.37
C ASP A 519 19.65 -42.22 -0.04
N LEU A 520 19.57 -41.20 0.80
CA LEU A 520 18.68 -40.08 0.61
C LEU A 520 19.47 -38.79 0.40
N THR A 521 19.36 -38.22 -0.77
CA THR A 521 19.98 -36.94 -1.10
C THR A 521 19.16 -35.78 -0.54
N LEU A 522 19.80 -34.91 0.24
CA LEU A 522 19.17 -33.71 0.78
C LEU A 522 19.69 -32.44 0.10
N ALA A 523 20.88 -32.48 -0.50
CA ALA A 523 21.43 -31.37 -1.26
C ALA A 523 22.34 -31.86 -2.38
N SER A 524 22.41 -31.10 -3.45
CA SER A 524 23.39 -31.32 -4.52
C SER A 524 23.93 -30.00 -5.06
N ALA A 525 25.16 -30.03 -5.56
CA ALA A 525 25.83 -28.89 -6.14
C ALA A 525 26.78 -29.33 -7.26
N PRO A 526 27.27 -28.41 -8.12
CA PRO A 526 28.24 -28.74 -9.13
C PRO A 526 29.55 -29.27 -8.53
N VAL A 527 30.23 -30.11 -9.28
CA VAL A 527 31.59 -30.54 -8.92
C VAL A 527 32.51 -29.32 -8.70
N GLY A 528 33.41 -29.42 -7.74
CA GLY A 528 34.26 -28.30 -7.33
C GLY A 528 33.70 -27.51 -6.14
N THR A 529 32.42 -27.70 -5.78
CA THR A 529 31.87 -27.17 -4.55
C THR A 529 32.51 -27.89 -3.36
N SER A 530 32.94 -27.12 -2.35
CA SER A 530 33.51 -27.68 -1.12
C SER A 530 32.57 -28.66 -0.46
N HIS A 531 33.06 -29.80 0.00
CA HIS A 531 32.28 -30.79 0.75
C HIS A 531 31.73 -30.20 2.05
N GLY A 532 32.35 -29.19 2.62
CA GLY A 532 31.90 -28.46 3.80
C GLY A 532 30.93 -27.33 3.49
N TYR A 533 30.51 -27.16 2.24
CA TYR A 533 29.52 -26.13 1.87
C TYR A 533 28.24 -26.26 2.66
N PHE A 534 27.76 -27.47 2.87
CA PHE A 534 26.72 -27.83 3.81
C PHE A 534 27.26 -28.76 4.88
N SER A 535 26.77 -28.61 6.11
CA SER A 535 27.00 -29.55 7.20
C SER A 535 25.66 -29.93 7.82
N PHE A 536 25.56 -31.19 8.27
CA PHE A 536 24.36 -31.66 8.94
C PHE A 536 24.40 -31.28 10.42
N ALA A 537 23.24 -30.87 10.95
CA ALA A 537 23.06 -30.51 12.35
C ALA A 537 21.78 -31.11 12.94
N SER A 538 21.70 -31.19 14.25
CA SER A 538 20.53 -31.66 15.02
C SER A 538 20.15 -33.12 14.77
N LEU A 539 21.07 -33.94 14.24
CA LEU A 539 20.79 -35.35 13.97
C LEU A 539 20.38 -36.13 15.23
N ASN A 540 21.02 -35.85 16.36
CA ASN A 540 20.74 -36.55 17.62
C ASN A 540 19.46 -36.09 18.33
N ARG A 541 18.90 -34.95 17.94
CA ARG A 541 17.68 -34.42 18.56
C ARG A 541 16.41 -34.97 17.95
N GLY A 542 16.41 -35.17 16.64
CA GLY A 542 15.24 -35.62 15.90
C GLY A 542 15.07 -37.12 15.84
N PHE A 543 16.14 -37.92 16.03
CA PHE A 543 16.14 -39.36 15.92
C PHE A 543 16.12 -40.02 17.29
N THR A 544 15.04 -40.72 17.63
CA THR A 544 14.87 -41.43 18.91
C THR A 544 15.23 -42.91 18.81
N VAL A 545 15.05 -43.51 17.65
CA VAL A 545 15.26 -44.94 17.42
C VAL A 545 16.46 -45.20 16.51
N TYR A 546 16.69 -44.33 15.54
CA TYR A 546 17.72 -44.50 14.54
C TYR A 546 18.32 -43.15 14.14
N THR A 547 19.63 -43.06 14.21
CA THR A 547 20.38 -41.89 13.74
C THR A 547 21.12 -42.31 12.46
N PRO A 548 20.74 -41.80 11.29
CA PRO A 548 21.44 -42.18 10.05
C PRO A 548 22.83 -41.55 10.00
N ASP A 549 23.76 -42.29 9.39
CA ASP A 549 25.04 -41.74 9.01
C ASP A 549 24.88 -40.78 7.84
N THR A 550 25.79 -39.84 7.73
CA THR A 550 25.86 -38.90 6.64
C THR A 550 27.05 -39.16 5.74
N GLN A 551 26.93 -38.77 4.48
CA GLN A 551 28.02 -38.80 3.54
C GLN A 551 27.97 -37.62 2.58
N VAL A 552 29.14 -37.25 2.03
CA VAL A 552 29.25 -36.35 0.89
C VAL A 552 29.91 -37.13 -0.22
N GLN A 553 29.27 -37.25 -1.35
CA GLN A 553 29.70 -38.09 -2.46
C GLN A 553 29.79 -37.28 -3.75
N GLU A 554 30.90 -37.40 -4.46
CA GLU A 554 31.00 -36.90 -5.83
C GLU A 554 30.63 -38.01 -6.80
N LYS A 555 29.75 -37.69 -7.72
CA LYS A 555 29.31 -38.63 -8.75
C LYS A 555 28.76 -37.86 -9.95
N ASP A 556 29.15 -38.27 -11.17
CA ASP A 556 28.62 -37.73 -12.42
C ASP A 556 28.66 -36.19 -12.51
N GLY A 557 29.76 -35.57 -12.06
CA GLY A 557 29.98 -34.12 -12.12
C GLY A 557 29.21 -33.32 -11.06
N ARG A 558 28.72 -33.97 -10.01
CA ARG A 558 28.01 -33.33 -8.94
C ARG A 558 28.47 -33.79 -7.56
N VAL A 559 28.23 -32.98 -6.57
CA VAL A 559 28.45 -33.27 -5.16
C VAL A 559 27.09 -33.45 -4.50
N TYR A 560 26.95 -34.55 -3.74
CA TYR A 560 25.69 -34.90 -3.06
C TYR A 560 25.91 -34.98 -1.56
N TRP A 561 25.06 -34.32 -0.80
CA TRP A 561 24.95 -34.45 0.66
C TRP A 561 23.80 -35.38 0.98
N GLN A 562 24.11 -36.52 1.63
CA GLN A 562 23.17 -37.63 1.75
C GLN A 562 23.11 -38.18 3.17
N LEU A 563 21.96 -38.73 3.50
CA LEU A 563 21.83 -39.70 4.59
C LEU A 563 22.05 -41.10 4.01
N LYS A 564 22.90 -41.90 4.67
CA LYS A 564 23.21 -43.24 4.20
C LYS A 564 22.13 -44.24 4.56
N SER A 565 21.87 -45.18 3.68
CA SER A 565 21.00 -46.30 3.95
C SER A 565 21.69 -47.33 4.82
N HIS A 566 20.89 -48.14 5.53
CA HIS A 566 21.32 -49.38 6.17
C HIS A 566 20.70 -50.61 5.50
N ALA A 567 20.27 -50.46 4.27
CA ALA A 567 19.73 -51.56 3.49
C ALA A 567 20.83 -52.64 3.24
N GLY A 568 20.51 -53.91 3.49
CA GLY A 568 21.38 -55.04 3.24
C GLY A 568 22.41 -55.35 4.36
N THR A 569 22.30 -54.66 5.50
CA THR A 569 23.10 -55.01 6.69
C THR A 569 22.42 -55.99 7.60
#